data_8b34c899b75f608e2b14b11957dee31e
#
_entry.id   8b34c899b75f608e2b14b11957dee31e
#
_cell.length_a   1.000
_cell.length_b   1.000
_cell.length_c   1.000
_cell.angle_alpha   90.00
_cell.angle_beta   90.00
_cell.angle_gamma   90.00
#
_symmetry.space_group_name_H-M   'P 1'
#
loop_
_entity.id
_entity.type
_entity.pdbx_description
1 polymer ?
#
loop_
_entity_poly.entity_id
_entity_poly.type
_entity_poly.pdbx_seq_one_letter_code
_entity_poly.pdbx_strand_id
1 'polypeptide(L)'
;MEETIGRARALLQSSQEQKALDLLTPEVTKNPECVPLLEVFGETLLELNDVETAYSTLMKAVELDPEAKQGVEKFLYLGQIIGGKDGCGFLDVALGKLQEQLTKVADNSGQDDATLVELAKVYENSEALSLYLIKKLNQGIFAQIEIWMTDLCMEPEAEQKCDDLISYSLSLDNQNPEALSLLASIRISQQRNDDAKEALQKSWELFQNKKHTLEIQQTEGGEEASFEYIELVQPLLGLARFAIELAMYDLVPSICGGISEINENALDCYYYEALSHILKARLIYSQQHPSDQDYRELDIMKVKSSDNEEIQNSIAEAKSALTQGYRVINSADLEASDPDVVDQVNEMLATLGGPNMAELMPERRTNDEEFEGWEDEIVSDKE
;
A
#
# COMPACT_ATOMS: atom_id res chain seq x y z
N MET A 1 -32.59 4.55 2.36
CA MET A 1 -31.41 4.49 3.24
C MET A 1 -30.35 3.56 2.68
N GLU A 2 -30.64 2.31 2.39
CA GLU A 2 -29.68 1.38 1.73
C GLU A 2 -29.14 1.94 0.41
N GLU A 3 -30.00 2.54 -0.42
CA GLU A 3 -29.57 3.20 -1.66
C GLU A 3 -28.60 4.36 -1.39
N THR A 4 -28.83 5.16 -0.35
CA THR A 4 -27.93 6.27 0.02
C THR A 4 -26.58 5.75 0.49
N ILE A 5 -26.56 4.69 1.31
CA ILE A 5 -25.33 4.02 1.76
C ILE A 5 -24.55 3.44 0.58
N GLY A 6 -25.26 2.73 -0.34
CA GLY A 6 -24.63 2.18 -1.54
C GLY A 6 -24.01 3.26 -2.44
N ARG A 7 -24.72 4.39 -2.64
CA ARG A 7 -24.21 5.54 -3.41
C ARG A 7 -23.00 6.20 -2.72
N ALA A 8 -23.04 6.33 -1.40
CA ALA A 8 -21.91 6.89 -0.66
C ALA A 8 -20.66 6.02 -0.80
N ARG A 9 -20.78 4.69 -0.66
CA ARG A 9 -19.67 3.75 -0.88
C ARG A 9 -19.13 3.82 -2.31
N ALA A 10 -19.98 3.92 -3.33
CA ALA A 10 -19.53 4.11 -4.71
C ALA A 10 -18.80 5.44 -4.92
N LEU A 11 -19.17 6.51 -4.21
CA LEU A 11 -18.47 7.79 -4.23
C LEU A 11 -17.09 7.68 -3.55
N LEU A 12 -17.00 6.98 -2.42
CA LEU A 12 -15.72 6.72 -1.76
C LEU A 12 -14.77 5.91 -2.65
N GLN A 13 -15.26 4.84 -3.26
CA GLN A 13 -14.49 4.05 -4.22
C GLN A 13 -13.97 4.88 -5.41
N SER A 14 -14.68 5.93 -5.82
CA SER A 14 -14.26 6.83 -6.90
C SER A 14 -13.51 8.08 -6.42
N SER A 15 -12.96 8.06 -5.20
CA SER A 15 -12.21 9.19 -4.57
C SER A 15 -13.00 10.51 -4.64
N GLN A 16 -14.30 10.45 -4.28
CA GLN A 16 -15.20 11.60 -4.23
C GLN A 16 -15.77 11.79 -2.82
N GLU A 17 -14.90 11.80 -1.83
CA GLU A 17 -15.19 11.79 -0.39
C GLU A 17 -16.06 12.99 0.02
N GLN A 18 -15.77 14.17 -0.54
CA GLN A 18 -16.56 15.37 -0.25
C GLN A 18 -18.02 15.23 -0.72
N LYS A 19 -18.25 14.59 -1.86
CA LYS A 19 -19.63 14.35 -2.35
C LYS A 19 -20.34 13.29 -1.51
N ALA A 20 -19.60 12.29 -1.02
CA ALA A 20 -20.12 11.29 -0.09
C ALA A 20 -20.55 11.98 1.21
N LEU A 21 -19.72 12.88 1.77
CA LEU A 21 -20.02 13.67 2.96
C LEU A 21 -21.28 14.51 2.78
N ASP A 22 -21.39 15.25 1.66
CA ASP A 22 -22.55 16.09 1.34
C ASP A 22 -23.85 15.27 1.23
N LEU A 23 -23.74 14.03 0.70
CA LEU A 23 -24.86 13.10 0.60
C LEU A 23 -25.29 12.54 1.97
N LEU A 24 -24.32 12.19 2.83
CA LEU A 24 -24.57 11.52 4.11
C LEU A 24 -25.00 12.45 5.23
N THR A 25 -24.46 13.68 5.30
CA THR A 25 -24.72 14.66 6.37
C THR A 25 -26.20 14.89 6.66
N PRO A 26 -27.07 15.17 5.66
CA PRO A 26 -28.51 15.37 5.91
C PRO A 26 -29.20 14.07 6.36
N GLU A 27 -28.73 12.92 5.93
CA GLU A 27 -29.34 11.64 6.30
C GLU A 27 -28.95 11.21 7.71
N VAL A 28 -27.71 11.43 8.15
CA VAL A 28 -27.27 11.20 9.54
C VAL A 28 -28.05 12.12 10.49
N THR A 29 -28.29 13.37 10.09
CA THR A 29 -29.09 14.31 10.91
C THR A 29 -30.54 13.82 11.11
N LYS A 30 -31.14 13.21 10.08
CA LYS A 30 -32.51 12.65 10.14
C LYS A 30 -32.56 11.31 10.89
N ASN A 31 -31.50 10.52 10.79
CA ASN A 31 -31.44 9.15 11.29
C ASN A 31 -30.20 8.93 12.19
N PRO A 32 -30.10 9.63 13.32
CA PRO A 32 -28.88 9.67 14.15
C PRO A 32 -28.59 8.38 14.91
N GLU A 33 -29.46 7.37 14.83
CA GLU A 33 -29.32 6.06 15.49
C GLU A 33 -29.18 4.90 14.49
N CYS A 34 -29.00 5.20 13.21
CA CYS A 34 -28.81 4.18 12.18
C CYS A 34 -27.33 3.77 12.10
N VAL A 35 -26.99 2.62 12.68
CA VAL A 35 -25.60 2.12 12.76
C VAL A 35 -24.93 2.01 11.41
N PRO A 36 -25.49 1.37 10.36
CA PRO A 36 -24.83 1.29 9.07
C PRO A 36 -24.55 2.65 8.41
N LEU A 37 -25.41 3.64 8.68
CA LEU A 37 -25.23 5.00 8.19
C LEU A 37 -24.10 5.72 8.92
N LEU A 38 -24.00 5.53 10.25
CA LEU A 38 -22.92 6.08 11.06
C LEU A 38 -21.57 5.47 10.69
N GLU A 39 -21.52 4.18 10.36
CA GLU A 39 -20.29 3.51 9.91
C GLU A 39 -19.76 4.13 8.62
N VAL A 40 -20.57 4.24 7.57
CA VAL A 40 -20.15 4.84 6.29
C VAL A 40 -19.87 6.33 6.43
N PHE A 41 -20.56 7.04 7.32
CA PHE A 41 -20.25 8.44 7.61
C PHE A 41 -18.91 8.60 8.32
N GLY A 42 -18.62 7.72 9.30
CA GLY A 42 -17.32 7.66 9.96
C GLY A 42 -16.17 7.34 9.00
N GLU A 43 -16.35 6.36 8.13
CA GLU A 43 -15.41 6.03 7.03
C GLU A 43 -15.15 7.26 6.14
N THR A 44 -16.19 7.94 5.68
CA THR A 44 -16.07 9.15 4.86
C THR A 44 -15.28 10.27 5.55
N LEU A 45 -15.48 10.45 6.86
CA LEU A 45 -14.72 11.43 7.66
C LEU A 45 -13.25 11.06 7.80
N LEU A 46 -12.92 9.75 7.90
CA LEU A 46 -11.54 9.28 7.93
C LEU A 46 -10.82 9.55 6.61
N GLU A 47 -11.47 9.29 5.48
CA GLU A 47 -10.92 9.60 4.15
C GLU A 47 -10.68 11.12 3.97
N LEU A 48 -11.48 11.96 4.62
CA LEU A 48 -11.28 13.42 4.67
C LEU A 48 -10.31 13.87 5.77
N ASN A 49 -9.66 12.93 6.47
CA ASN A 49 -8.73 13.20 7.58
C ASN A 49 -9.37 13.94 8.77
N ASP A 50 -10.69 13.90 8.92
CA ASP A 50 -11.41 14.42 10.12
C ASP A 50 -11.56 13.31 11.17
N VAL A 51 -10.44 12.93 11.77
CA VAL A 51 -10.35 11.83 12.73
C VAL A 51 -11.18 12.10 14.00
N GLU A 52 -11.28 13.34 14.45
CA GLU A 52 -12.02 13.71 15.69
C GLU A 52 -13.52 13.46 15.53
N THR A 53 -14.10 13.95 14.42
CA THR A 53 -15.53 13.75 14.12
C THR A 53 -15.82 12.27 13.80
N ALA A 54 -14.92 11.59 13.08
CA ALA A 54 -15.02 10.16 12.80
C ALA A 54 -15.04 9.33 14.09
N TYR A 55 -14.11 9.58 15.02
CA TYR A 55 -14.05 8.91 16.31
C TYR A 55 -15.37 9.04 17.08
N SER A 56 -15.89 10.25 17.23
CA SER A 56 -17.14 10.50 17.96
C SER A 56 -18.35 9.80 17.31
N THR A 57 -18.38 9.76 15.97
CA THR A 57 -19.43 9.09 15.18
C THR A 57 -19.38 7.58 15.34
N LEU A 58 -18.19 6.99 15.19
CA LEU A 58 -17.99 5.55 15.30
C LEU A 58 -18.21 5.06 16.74
N MET A 59 -17.79 5.82 17.77
CA MET A 59 -18.11 5.51 19.16
C MET A 59 -19.61 5.47 19.41
N LYS A 60 -20.37 6.41 18.86
CA LYS A 60 -21.84 6.37 18.92
C LYS A 60 -22.41 5.12 18.23
N ALA A 61 -21.84 4.70 17.09
CA ALA A 61 -22.25 3.48 16.42
C ALA A 61 -21.99 2.23 17.29
N VAL A 62 -20.87 2.19 18.04
CA VAL A 62 -20.58 1.11 19.00
C VAL A 62 -21.54 1.12 20.18
N GLU A 63 -21.89 2.30 20.74
CA GLU A 63 -22.89 2.40 21.81
C GLU A 63 -24.25 1.82 21.40
N LEU A 64 -24.65 2.01 20.15
CA LEU A 64 -25.90 1.49 19.59
C LEU A 64 -25.84 0.00 19.25
N ASP A 65 -24.66 -0.51 18.90
CA ASP A 65 -24.46 -1.91 18.51
C ASP A 65 -23.13 -2.46 19.08
N PRO A 66 -23.05 -2.69 20.40
CA PRO A 66 -21.83 -3.14 21.06
C PRO A 66 -21.42 -4.59 20.72
N GLU A 67 -22.32 -5.38 20.14
CA GLU A 67 -22.08 -6.79 19.79
C GLU A 67 -21.83 -7.00 18.29
N ALA A 68 -21.61 -5.94 17.53
CA ALA A 68 -21.36 -5.98 16.08
C ALA A 68 -22.44 -6.75 15.27
N LYS A 69 -23.72 -6.63 15.66
CA LYS A 69 -24.84 -7.29 14.98
C LYS A 69 -25.18 -6.65 13.63
N GLN A 70 -24.80 -5.37 13.43
CA GLN A 70 -25.13 -4.58 12.25
C GLN A 70 -23.90 -4.22 11.41
N GLY A 71 -22.74 -4.81 11.71
CA GLY A 71 -21.46 -4.58 11.00
C GLY A 71 -20.28 -4.52 11.96
N VAL A 72 -19.08 -4.71 11.43
CA VAL A 72 -17.83 -4.76 12.19
C VAL A 72 -16.93 -3.54 11.92
N GLU A 73 -17.22 -2.76 10.88
CA GLU A 73 -16.37 -1.66 10.39
C GLU A 73 -16.05 -0.65 11.49
N LYS A 74 -17.04 -0.25 12.30
CA LYS A 74 -16.85 0.66 13.44
C LYS A 74 -15.77 0.19 14.42
N PHE A 75 -15.69 -1.13 14.64
CA PHE A 75 -14.70 -1.72 15.53
C PHE A 75 -13.31 -1.77 14.88
N LEU A 76 -13.24 -2.08 13.59
CA LEU A 76 -11.98 -2.10 12.83
C LEU A 76 -11.35 -0.70 12.77
N TYR A 77 -12.13 0.34 12.47
CA TYR A 77 -11.65 1.72 12.43
C TYR A 77 -11.27 2.23 13.82
N LEU A 78 -12.13 2.03 14.83
CA LEU A 78 -11.82 2.47 16.19
C LEU A 78 -10.60 1.76 16.78
N GLY A 79 -10.41 0.49 16.45
CA GLY A 79 -9.22 -0.25 16.86
C GLY A 79 -7.93 0.41 16.39
N GLN A 80 -7.90 0.87 15.15
CA GLN A 80 -6.74 1.56 14.56
C GLN A 80 -6.59 3.00 15.11
N ILE A 81 -7.70 3.75 15.25
CA ILE A 81 -7.68 5.12 15.76
C ILE A 81 -7.17 5.18 17.20
N ILE A 82 -7.64 4.25 18.04
CA ILE A 82 -7.35 4.25 19.48
C ILE A 82 -5.96 3.68 19.76
N GLY A 83 -5.59 2.59 19.05
CA GLY A 83 -4.33 1.89 19.29
C GLY A 83 -4.24 1.23 20.65
N GLY A 84 -3.04 0.77 21.02
CA GLY A 84 -2.76 0.18 22.33
C GLY A 84 -3.69 -0.98 22.72
N LYS A 85 -3.81 -1.25 24.02
CA LYS A 85 -4.65 -2.36 24.54
C LYS A 85 -6.14 -2.13 24.31
N ASP A 86 -6.58 -0.88 24.37
CA ASP A 86 -7.99 -0.54 24.16
C ASP A 86 -8.37 -0.73 22.69
N GLY A 87 -7.50 -0.32 21.76
CA GLY A 87 -7.68 -0.57 20.32
C GLY A 87 -7.73 -2.06 19.99
N CYS A 88 -6.82 -2.86 20.57
CA CYS A 88 -6.88 -4.31 20.45
C CYS A 88 -8.23 -4.88 20.95
N GLY A 89 -8.80 -4.32 22.03
CA GLY A 89 -10.11 -4.73 22.54
C GLY A 89 -11.25 -4.52 21.54
N PHE A 90 -11.23 -3.42 20.78
CA PHE A 90 -12.18 -3.18 19.68
C PHE A 90 -11.97 -4.18 18.54
N LEU A 91 -10.72 -4.41 18.14
CA LEU A 91 -10.39 -5.39 17.10
C LEU A 91 -10.80 -6.81 17.50
N ASP A 92 -10.64 -7.22 18.77
CA ASP A 92 -11.06 -8.53 19.25
C ASP A 92 -12.58 -8.76 19.07
N VAL A 93 -13.42 -7.74 19.27
CA VAL A 93 -14.86 -7.82 19.00
C VAL A 93 -15.14 -8.06 17.52
N ALA A 94 -14.47 -7.30 16.64
CA ALA A 94 -14.62 -7.45 15.19
C ALA A 94 -14.16 -8.84 14.72
N LEU A 95 -12.97 -9.28 15.14
CA LEU A 95 -12.40 -10.57 14.77
C LEU A 95 -13.26 -11.74 15.26
N GLY A 96 -13.75 -11.67 16.51
CA GLY A 96 -14.66 -12.68 17.06
C GLY A 96 -15.96 -12.78 16.25
N LYS A 97 -16.55 -11.66 15.84
CA LYS A 97 -17.76 -11.64 15.02
C LYS A 97 -17.52 -12.20 13.62
N LEU A 98 -16.46 -11.79 12.97
CA LEU A 98 -16.09 -12.27 11.62
C LEU A 98 -15.79 -13.78 11.64
N GLN A 99 -15.12 -14.27 12.67
CA GLN A 99 -14.84 -15.71 12.82
C GLN A 99 -16.13 -16.52 13.05
N GLU A 100 -17.07 -16.00 13.87
CA GLU A 100 -18.40 -16.60 14.01
C GLU A 100 -19.12 -16.67 12.67
N GLN A 101 -19.11 -15.58 11.91
CA GLN A 101 -19.73 -15.49 10.59
C GLN A 101 -19.10 -16.47 9.58
N LEU A 102 -17.77 -16.56 9.54
CA LEU A 102 -17.07 -17.51 8.66
C LEU A 102 -17.44 -18.95 9.00
N THR A 103 -17.54 -19.30 10.29
CA THR A 103 -17.99 -20.63 10.74
C THR A 103 -19.43 -20.90 10.31
N LYS A 104 -20.33 -19.93 10.47
CA LYS A 104 -21.75 -20.05 10.03
C LYS A 104 -21.88 -20.26 8.52
N VAL A 105 -21.02 -19.59 7.72
CA VAL A 105 -21.00 -19.79 6.25
C VAL A 105 -20.54 -21.21 5.92
N ALA A 106 -19.47 -21.69 6.57
CA ALA A 106 -18.95 -23.05 6.37
C ALA A 106 -20.00 -24.13 6.73
N ASP A 107 -20.76 -23.91 7.81
CA ASP A 107 -21.79 -24.84 8.31
C ASP A 107 -23.17 -24.65 7.63
N ASN A 108 -23.31 -23.69 6.71
CA ASN A 108 -24.57 -23.27 6.09
C ASN A 108 -25.65 -22.90 7.12
N SER A 109 -25.27 -22.31 8.26
CA SER A 109 -26.14 -21.97 9.39
C SER A 109 -26.36 -20.46 9.58
N GLY A 110 -25.96 -19.62 8.62
CA GLY A 110 -25.96 -18.14 8.71
C GLY A 110 -27.34 -17.46 8.56
N GLN A 111 -28.44 -18.19 8.55
CA GLN A 111 -29.80 -17.66 8.28
C GLN A 111 -30.31 -16.73 9.38
N ASP A 112 -29.79 -16.85 10.59
CA ASP A 112 -30.16 -16.02 11.74
C ASP A 112 -29.29 -14.75 11.90
N ASP A 113 -28.23 -14.61 11.07
CA ASP A 113 -27.35 -13.46 11.10
C ASP A 113 -27.76 -12.46 10.01
N ALA A 114 -28.32 -11.33 10.42
CA ALA A 114 -28.85 -10.33 9.50
C ALA A 114 -27.78 -9.78 8.53
N THR A 115 -26.54 -9.61 9.02
CA THR A 115 -25.41 -9.15 8.18
C THR A 115 -25.05 -10.18 7.13
N LEU A 116 -24.98 -11.46 7.50
CA LEU A 116 -24.74 -12.55 6.53
C LEU A 116 -25.82 -12.66 5.48
N VAL A 117 -27.08 -12.48 5.87
CA VAL A 117 -28.22 -12.50 4.94
C VAL A 117 -28.11 -11.36 3.92
N GLU A 118 -27.70 -10.16 4.34
CA GLU A 118 -27.48 -9.04 3.42
C GLU A 118 -26.26 -9.27 2.52
N LEU A 119 -25.13 -9.74 3.09
CA LEU A 119 -23.94 -10.05 2.31
C LEU A 119 -24.20 -11.16 1.26
N ALA A 120 -25.00 -12.16 1.59
CA ALA A 120 -25.38 -13.23 0.66
C ALA A 120 -26.22 -12.74 -0.55
N LYS A 121 -26.75 -11.53 -0.53
CA LYS A 121 -27.39 -10.91 -1.71
C LYS A 121 -26.37 -10.30 -2.67
N VAL A 122 -25.19 -9.95 -2.18
CA VAL A 122 -24.10 -9.33 -2.94
C VAL A 122 -23.16 -10.38 -3.51
N TYR A 123 -22.83 -11.40 -2.71
CA TYR A 123 -21.90 -12.46 -3.10
C TYR A 123 -22.66 -13.66 -3.66
N GLU A 124 -22.31 -14.06 -4.90
CA GLU A 124 -23.03 -15.09 -5.68
C GLU A 124 -23.07 -16.47 -5.01
N ASN A 125 -22.07 -16.80 -4.20
CA ASN A 125 -21.93 -18.11 -3.57
C ASN A 125 -21.21 -18.04 -2.22
N SER A 126 -21.25 -19.14 -1.46
CA SER A 126 -20.61 -19.22 -0.14
C SER A 126 -19.09 -19.12 -0.18
N GLU A 127 -18.46 -19.48 -1.28
CA GLU A 127 -17.01 -19.36 -1.47
C GLU A 127 -16.59 -17.88 -1.58
N ALA A 128 -17.25 -17.11 -2.44
CA ALA A 128 -17.02 -15.67 -2.58
C ALA A 128 -17.29 -14.93 -1.26
N LEU A 129 -18.35 -15.30 -0.54
CA LEU A 129 -18.66 -14.73 0.78
C LEU A 129 -17.57 -15.10 1.81
N SER A 130 -17.06 -16.33 1.79
CA SER A 130 -15.97 -16.74 2.69
C SER A 130 -14.68 -15.97 2.39
N LEU A 131 -14.33 -15.77 1.11
CA LEU A 131 -13.17 -14.96 0.72
C LEU A 131 -13.28 -13.51 1.20
N TYR A 132 -14.46 -12.91 1.09
CA TYR A 132 -14.72 -11.58 1.64
C TYR A 132 -14.51 -11.53 3.15
N LEU A 133 -15.07 -12.50 3.90
CA LEU A 133 -14.90 -12.57 5.36
C LEU A 133 -13.44 -12.78 5.75
N ILE A 134 -12.70 -13.61 5.01
CA ILE A 134 -11.26 -13.82 5.20
C ILE A 134 -10.48 -12.52 4.94
N LYS A 135 -10.81 -11.78 3.88
CA LYS A 135 -10.20 -10.47 3.58
C LYS A 135 -10.41 -9.50 4.76
N LYS A 136 -11.64 -9.44 5.31
CA LYS A 136 -11.96 -8.61 6.48
C LYS A 136 -11.28 -9.08 7.77
N LEU A 137 -11.20 -10.39 8.01
CA LEU A 137 -10.43 -10.96 9.11
C LEU A 137 -8.96 -10.57 9.03
N ASN A 138 -8.34 -10.72 7.87
CA ASN A 138 -6.94 -10.34 7.66
C ASN A 138 -6.72 -8.86 7.91
N GLN A 139 -7.62 -7.98 7.47
CA GLN A 139 -7.55 -6.54 7.76
C GLN A 139 -7.48 -6.26 9.27
N GLY A 140 -8.36 -6.87 10.07
CA GLY A 140 -8.33 -6.73 11.53
C GLY A 140 -7.11 -7.36 12.19
N ILE A 141 -6.67 -8.53 11.72
CA ILE A 141 -5.46 -9.21 12.20
C ILE A 141 -4.22 -8.36 11.95
N PHE A 142 -4.07 -7.79 10.74
CA PHE A 142 -2.92 -6.96 10.39
C PHE A 142 -2.88 -5.69 11.23
N ALA A 143 -4.02 -5.02 11.42
CA ALA A 143 -4.11 -3.87 12.31
C ALA A 143 -3.72 -4.23 13.76
N GLN A 144 -4.12 -5.39 14.25
CA GLN A 144 -3.77 -5.85 15.58
C GLN A 144 -2.27 -6.17 15.71
N ILE A 145 -1.67 -6.81 14.69
CA ILE A 145 -0.21 -7.04 14.63
C ILE A 145 0.55 -5.72 14.63
N GLU A 146 0.09 -4.73 13.87
CA GLU A 146 0.72 -3.41 13.82
C GLU A 146 0.73 -2.76 15.20
N ILE A 147 -0.38 -2.79 15.94
CA ILE A 147 -0.44 -2.29 17.33
C ILE A 147 0.54 -3.04 18.24
N TRP A 148 0.64 -4.37 18.11
CA TRP A 148 1.59 -5.15 18.91
C TRP A 148 3.05 -4.90 18.53
N MET A 149 3.34 -4.55 17.29
CA MET A 149 4.70 -4.23 16.81
C MET A 149 5.11 -2.78 17.10
N THR A 150 4.15 -1.88 17.35
CA THR A 150 4.40 -0.45 17.59
C THR A 150 4.08 -0.08 19.03
N ASP A 151 2.82 0.13 19.36
CA ASP A 151 2.35 0.63 20.67
C ASP A 151 2.67 -0.31 21.83
N LEU A 152 2.57 -1.59 21.59
CA LEU A 152 2.70 -2.65 22.60
C LEU A 152 4.00 -3.47 22.46
N CYS A 153 4.95 -3.02 21.64
CA CYS A 153 6.18 -3.76 21.35
C CYS A 153 7.05 -4.08 22.60
N MET A 154 6.88 -3.32 23.68
CA MET A 154 7.59 -3.53 24.94
C MET A 154 6.85 -4.46 25.92
N GLU A 155 5.63 -4.90 25.60
CA GLU A 155 4.87 -5.82 26.42
C GLU A 155 5.45 -7.25 26.32
N PRO A 156 5.52 -8.01 27.43
CA PRO A 156 6.13 -9.36 27.43
C PRO A 156 5.47 -10.36 26.47
N GLU A 157 4.19 -10.16 26.18
CA GLU A 157 3.40 -11.01 25.29
C GLU A 157 3.45 -10.61 23.80
N ALA A 158 4.09 -9.48 23.46
CA ALA A 158 4.04 -8.92 22.11
C ALA A 158 4.52 -9.90 21.03
N GLU A 159 5.66 -10.54 21.23
CA GLU A 159 6.21 -11.51 20.30
C GLU A 159 5.25 -12.68 20.04
N GLN A 160 4.73 -13.28 21.13
CA GLN A 160 3.81 -14.41 21.03
C GLN A 160 2.50 -14.00 20.36
N LYS A 161 1.98 -12.80 20.65
CA LYS A 161 0.75 -12.29 20.04
C LYS A 161 0.92 -12.10 18.53
N CYS A 162 2.03 -11.52 18.09
CA CYS A 162 2.33 -11.39 16.67
C CYS A 162 2.44 -12.76 15.97
N ASP A 163 3.12 -13.74 16.60
CA ASP A 163 3.25 -15.09 16.06
C ASP A 163 1.92 -15.83 15.97
N ASP A 164 1.06 -15.72 17.00
CA ASP A 164 -0.28 -16.35 17.01
C ASP A 164 -1.18 -15.74 15.92
N LEU A 165 -1.22 -14.40 15.82
CA LEU A 165 -2.04 -13.67 14.87
C LEU A 165 -1.62 -13.95 13.42
N ILE A 166 -0.33 -13.89 13.12
CA ILE A 166 0.14 -14.15 11.75
C ILE A 166 -0.02 -15.63 11.36
N SER A 167 0.14 -16.56 12.31
CA SER A 167 -0.12 -17.97 12.09
C SER A 167 -1.60 -18.23 11.78
N TYR A 168 -2.49 -17.53 12.47
CA TYR A 168 -3.92 -17.60 12.21
C TYR A 168 -4.27 -17.06 10.82
N SER A 169 -3.77 -15.87 10.44
CA SER A 169 -3.95 -15.32 9.10
C SER A 169 -3.51 -16.28 8.00
N LEU A 170 -2.29 -16.86 8.11
CA LEU A 170 -1.76 -17.82 7.15
C LEU A 170 -2.49 -19.18 7.16
N SER A 171 -3.21 -19.51 8.23
CA SER A 171 -4.08 -20.70 8.26
C SER A 171 -5.38 -20.49 7.49
N LEU A 172 -5.85 -19.25 7.38
CA LEU A 172 -7.03 -18.87 6.60
C LEU A 172 -6.69 -18.77 5.10
N ASP A 173 -5.54 -18.16 4.78
CA ASP A 173 -5.03 -18.02 3.42
C ASP A 173 -3.49 -18.05 3.42
N ASN A 174 -2.91 -19.18 3.08
CA ASN A 174 -1.47 -19.40 3.04
C ASN A 174 -0.79 -18.78 1.80
N GLN A 175 -1.57 -18.23 0.87
CA GLN A 175 -1.10 -17.54 -0.33
C GLN A 175 -1.35 -16.03 -0.28
N ASN A 176 -1.67 -15.49 0.87
CA ASN A 176 -1.84 -14.06 1.04
C ASN A 176 -0.47 -13.36 1.03
N PRO A 177 -0.15 -12.53 0.01
CA PRO A 177 1.14 -11.88 -0.08
C PRO A 177 1.37 -10.85 1.04
N GLU A 178 0.33 -10.17 1.50
CA GLU A 178 0.41 -9.17 2.58
C GLU A 178 0.70 -9.85 3.92
N ALA A 179 0.08 -11.00 4.20
CA ALA A 179 0.38 -11.80 5.39
C ALA A 179 1.84 -12.25 5.42
N LEU A 180 2.40 -12.67 4.28
CA LEU A 180 3.81 -13.05 4.18
C LEU A 180 4.77 -11.86 4.31
N SER A 181 4.39 -10.69 3.77
CA SER A 181 5.14 -9.45 3.98
C SER A 181 5.17 -9.06 5.47
N LEU A 182 4.04 -9.17 6.14
CA LEU A 182 3.94 -8.89 7.57
C LEU A 182 4.69 -9.94 8.42
N LEU A 183 4.67 -11.22 8.01
CA LEU A 183 5.52 -12.26 8.61
C LEU A 183 7.00 -11.88 8.48
N ALA A 184 7.44 -11.39 7.32
CA ALA A 184 8.83 -10.93 7.17
C ALA A 184 9.15 -9.80 8.15
N SER A 185 8.26 -8.81 8.33
CA SER A 185 8.43 -7.73 9.31
C SER A 185 8.55 -8.25 10.75
N ILE A 186 7.69 -9.21 11.15
CA ILE A 186 7.76 -9.86 12.46
C ILE A 186 9.13 -10.57 12.63
N ARG A 187 9.59 -11.30 11.61
CA ARG A 187 10.88 -12.02 11.66
C ARG A 187 12.08 -11.07 11.73
N ILE A 188 12.00 -9.90 11.05
CA ILE A 188 13.00 -8.83 11.20
C ILE A 188 13.09 -8.37 12.66
N SER A 189 11.97 -8.05 13.28
CA SER A 189 11.91 -7.61 14.69
C SER A 189 12.47 -8.67 15.66
N GLN A 190 12.29 -9.96 15.32
CA GLN A 190 12.84 -11.11 16.06
C GLN A 190 14.31 -11.40 15.73
N GLN A 191 14.96 -10.62 14.84
CA GLN A 191 16.31 -10.86 14.34
C GLN A 191 16.50 -12.21 13.61
N ARG A 192 15.41 -12.76 13.07
CA ARG A 192 15.37 -14.00 12.28
C ARG A 192 15.44 -13.67 10.78
N ASN A 193 16.56 -13.06 10.38
CA ASN A 193 16.69 -12.46 9.06
C ASN A 193 16.59 -13.48 7.91
N ASP A 194 17.03 -14.72 8.09
CA ASP A 194 16.92 -15.74 7.03
C ASP A 194 15.46 -16.15 6.79
N ASP A 195 14.67 -16.33 7.85
CA ASP A 195 13.24 -16.61 7.77
C ASP A 195 12.49 -15.41 7.16
N ALA A 196 12.90 -14.18 7.51
CA ALA A 196 12.36 -12.96 6.95
C ALA A 196 12.58 -12.87 5.44
N LYS A 197 13.78 -13.20 4.95
CA LYS A 197 14.13 -13.21 3.52
C LYS A 197 13.30 -14.24 2.75
N GLU A 198 13.11 -15.44 3.31
CA GLU A 198 12.28 -16.48 2.70
C GLU A 198 10.81 -16.03 2.58
N ALA A 199 10.25 -15.47 3.65
CA ALA A 199 8.88 -14.96 3.66
C ALA A 199 8.70 -13.80 2.66
N LEU A 200 9.66 -12.88 2.60
CA LEU A 200 9.63 -11.73 1.71
C LEU A 200 9.75 -12.15 0.23
N GLN A 201 10.63 -13.08 -0.10
CA GLN A 201 10.76 -13.61 -1.45
C GLN A 201 9.46 -14.26 -1.92
N LYS A 202 8.83 -15.08 -1.07
CA LYS A 202 7.56 -15.71 -1.37
C LYS A 202 6.42 -14.69 -1.49
N SER A 203 6.40 -13.66 -0.63
CA SER A 203 5.45 -12.55 -0.72
C SER A 203 5.54 -11.87 -2.09
N TRP A 204 6.75 -11.57 -2.56
CA TRP A 204 6.96 -10.95 -3.87
C TRP A 204 6.45 -11.80 -5.03
N GLU A 205 6.73 -13.10 -5.02
CA GLU A 205 6.22 -14.03 -6.04
C GLU A 205 4.69 -14.04 -6.10
N LEU A 206 4.03 -13.99 -4.94
CA LEU A 206 2.57 -13.94 -4.86
C LEU A 206 1.99 -12.58 -5.26
N PHE A 207 2.68 -11.47 -4.93
CA PHE A 207 2.29 -10.15 -5.42
C PHE A 207 2.37 -10.05 -6.94
N GLN A 208 3.41 -10.60 -7.56
CA GLN A 208 3.51 -10.67 -9.03
C GLN A 208 2.33 -11.44 -9.64
N ASN A 209 1.97 -12.59 -9.06
CA ASN A 209 0.83 -13.37 -9.52
C ASN A 209 -0.50 -12.63 -9.33
N LYS A 210 -0.70 -11.98 -8.17
CA LYS A 210 -1.90 -11.17 -7.88
C LYS A 210 -2.01 -10.01 -8.87
N LYS A 211 -0.92 -9.27 -9.08
CA LYS A 211 -0.84 -8.16 -10.04
C LYS A 211 -1.23 -8.62 -11.44
N HIS A 212 -0.63 -9.71 -11.93
CA HIS A 212 -0.92 -10.26 -13.25
C HIS A 212 -2.39 -10.69 -13.41
N THR A 213 -2.96 -11.31 -12.36
CA THR A 213 -4.37 -11.70 -12.36
C THR A 213 -5.29 -10.47 -12.45
N LEU A 214 -5.00 -9.43 -11.70
CA LEU A 214 -5.76 -8.18 -11.71
C LEU A 214 -5.65 -7.45 -13.05
N GLU A 215 -4.50 -7.46 -13.70
CA GLU A 215 -4.30 -6.91 -15.06
C GLU A 215 -5.21 -7.59 -16.10
N ILE A 216 -5.33 -8.92 -16.03
CA ILE A 216 -6.24 -9.67 -16.91
C ILE A 216 -7.69 -9.28 -16.64
N GLN A 217 -8.10 -9.24 -15.38
CA GLN A 217 -9.47 -8.90 -14.98
C GLN A 217 -9.86 -7.46 -15.38
N GLN A 218 -8.93 -6.50 -15.29
CA GLN A 218 -9.15 -5.13 -15.78
C GLN A 218 -9.42 -5.10 -17.30
N THR A 219 -8.67 -5.87 -18.08
CA THR A 219 -8.87 -5.92 -19.55
C THR A 219 -10.23 -6.52 -19.92
N GLU A 220 -10.83 -7.33 -19.04
CA GLU A 220 -12.17 -7.92 -19.18
C GLU A 220 -13.29 -6.98 -18.70
N GLY A 221 -12.94 -5.78 -18.19
CA GLY A 221 -13.90 -4.75 -17.76
C GLY A 221 -14.30 -4.84 -16.28
N GLY A 222 -13.48 -5.47 -15.44
CA GLY A 222 -13.69 -5.55 -13.98
C GLY A 222 -13.34 -4.23 -13.29
N GLU A 223 -14.35 -3.41 -12.93
CA GLU A 223 -14.11 -2.17 -12.19
C GLU A 223 -13.48 -2.43 -10.82
N GLU A 224 -13.92 -3.44 -10.09
CA GLU A 224 -13.37 -3.83 -8.78
C GLU A 224 -11.88 -4.22 -8.87
N ALA A 225 -11.48 -4.93 -9.92
CA ALA A 225 -10.09 -5.29 -10.18
C ALA A 225 -9.21 -4.06 -10.41
N SER A 226 -9.76 -2.98 -10.97
CA SER A 226 -9.03 -1.73 -11.17
C SER A 226 -8.69 -1.04 -9.83
N PHE A 227 -9.60 -1.07 -8.86
CA PHE A 227 -9.34 -0.54 -7.52
C PHE A 227 -8.33 -1.41 -6.78
N GLU A 228 -8.51 -2.73 -6.76
CA GLU A 228 -7.57 -3.65 -6.12
C GLU A 228 -6.15 -3.56 -6.73
N TYR A 229 -6.04 -3.26 -8.02
CA TYR A 229 -4.75 -3.07 -8.70
C TYR A 229 -4.01 -1.84 -8.16
N ILE A 230 -4.71 -0.71 -8.00
CA ILE A 230 -4.15 0.52 -7.44
C ILE A 230 -3.79 0.32 -5.95
N GLU A 231 -4.60 -0.40 -5.20
CA GLU A 231 -4.34 -0.71 -3.78
C GLU A 231 -3.05 -1.51 -3.55
N LEU A 232 -2.50 -2.18 -4.57
CA LEU A 232 -1.22 -2.90 -4.46
C LEU A 232 -0.01 -1.99 -4.21
N VAL A 233 -0.09 -0.70 -4.52
CA VAL A 233 1.05 0.23 -4.40
C VAL A 233 1.58 0.28 -2.97
N GLN A 234 0.72 0.48 -1.98
CA GLN A 234 1.16 0.62 -0.59
C GLN A 234 1.78 -0.66 0.01
N PRO A 235 1.19 -1.85 -0.13
CA PRO A 235 1.83 -3.10 0.27
C PRO A 235 3.18 -3.34 -0.42
N LEU A 236 3.31 -3.01 -1.70
CA LEU A 236 4.55 -3.17 -2.45
C LEU A 236 5.64 -2.18 -2.00
N LEU A 237 5.29 -0.94 -1.64
CA LEU A 237 6.22 0.01 -1.02
C LEU A 237 6.73 -0.52 0.34
N GLY A 238 5.84 -1.09 1.15
CA GLY A 238 6.23 -1.78 2.38
C GLY A 238 7.21 -2.94 2.14
N LEU A 239 6.93 -3.76 1.12
CA LEU A 239 7.79 -4.87 0.72
C LEU A 239 9.18 -4.39 0.26
N ALA A 240 9.27 -3.32 -0.54
CA ALA A 240 10.53 -2.72 -0.98
C ALA A 240 11.35 -2.22 0.22
N ARG A 241 10.71 -1.59 1.20
CA ARG A 241 11.36 -1.13 2.43
C ARG A 241 11.96 -2.30 3.23
N PHE A 242 11.22 -3.39 3.42
CA PHE A 242 11.73 -4.58 4.10
C PHE A 242 12.86 -5.25 3.32
N ALA A 243 12.82 -5.26 1.99
CA ALA A 243 13.90 -5.75 1.16
C ALA A 243 15.18 -4.95 1.35
N ILE A 244 15.09 -3.62 1.47
CA ILE A 244 16.23 -2.73 1.80
C ILE A 244 16.79 -3.06 3.19
N GLU A 245 15.95 -3.22 4.19
CA GLU A 245 16.35 -3.53 5.56
C GLU A 245 17.09 -4.87 5.66
N LEU A 246 16.63 -5.88 4.91
CA LEU A 246 17.24 -7.21 4.81
C LEU A 246 18.46 -7.26 3.88
N ALA A 247 18.90 -6.13 3.32
CA ALA A 247 19.97 -6.02 2.34
C ALA A 247 19.73 -6.88 1.07
N MET A 248 18.49 -7.07 0.66
CA MET A 248 18.09 -7.74 -0.59
C MET A 248 18.04 -6.73 -1.74
N TYR A 249 19.12 -5.97 -1.92
CA TYR A 249 19.17 -4.80 -2.83
C TYR A 249 18.86 -5.14 -4.28
N ASP A 250 19.16 -6.35 -4.73
CA ASP A 250 18.86 -6.80 -6.11
C ASP A 250 17.36 -7.04 -6.36
N LEU A 251 16.59 -7.21 -5.29
CA LEU A 251 15.14 -7.43 -5.38
C LEU A 251 14.37 -6.12 -5.51
N VAL A 252 14.86 -5.04 -4.88
CA VAL A 252 14.16 -3.75 -4.78
C VAL A 252 13.82 -3.15 -6.15
N PRO A 253 14.73 -3.10 -7.14
CA PRO A 253 14.38 -2.58 -8.49
C PRO A 253 13.23 -3.34 -9.15
N SER A 254 13.14 -4.65 -8.94
CA SER A 254 12.03 -5.46 -9.49
C SER A 254 10.70 -5.12 -8.84
N ILE A 255 10.68 -4.88 -7.52
CA ILE A 255 9.49 -4.45 -6.79
C ILE A 255 9.09 -3.04 -7.23
N CYS A 256 10.05 -2.11 -7.31
CA CYS A 256 9.82 -0.72 -7.74
C CYS A 256 9.33 -0.64 -9.19
N GLY A 257 9.86 -1.48 -10.09
CA GLY A 257 9.34 -1.64 -11.44
C GLY A 257 7.87 -2.05 -11.46
N GLY A 258 7.50 -3.03 -10.60
CA GLY A 258 6.10 -3.42 -10.44
C GLY A 258 5.19 -2.31 -9.92
N ILE A 259 5.71 -1.42 -9.05
CA ILE A 259 4.97 -0.23 -8.56
C ILE A 259 4.80 0.80 -9.65
N SER A 260 5.87 1.13 -10.39
CA SER A 260 5.83 2.13 -11.47
C SER A 260 4.92 1.75 -12.63
N GLU A 261 4.71 0.44 -12.88
CA GLU A 261 3.72 -0.06 -13.84
C GLU A 261 2.27 0.18 -13.38
N ILE A 262 2.03 0.24 -12.06
CA ILE A 262 0.72 0.55 -11.48
C ILE A 262 0.51 2.07 -11.42
N ASN A 263 1.51 2.79 -10.91
CA ASN A 263 1.49 4.24 -10.74
C ASN A 263 2.89 4.82 -11.00
N GLU A 264 3.06 5.40 -12.19
CA GLU A 264 4.33 6.04 -12.59
C GLU A 264 4.67 7.29 -11.78
N ASN A 265 3.72 7.85 -11.03
CA ASN A 265 3.90 9.03 -10.19
C ASN A 265 4.19 8.69 -8.71
N ALA A 266 4.34 7.41 -8.36
CA ALA A 266 4.71 6.98 -7.02
C ALA A 266 6.18 7.36 -6.72
N LEU A 267 6.41 8.55 -6.14
CA LEU A 267 7.76 9.10 -5.89
C LEU A 267 8.60 8.18 -5.00
N ASP A 268 7.98 7.56 -4.00
CA ASP A 268 8.65 6.65 -3.07
C ASP A 268 9.36 5.48 -3.76
N CYS A 269 8.82 4.95 -4.86
CA CYS A 269 9.44 3.82 -5.55
C CYS A 269 10.79 4.21 -6.15
N TYR A 270 10.93 5.40 -6.74
CA TYR A 270 12.19 5.91 -7.27
C TYR A 270 13.21 6.21 -6.17
N TYR A 271 12.72 6.69 -5.03
CA TYR A 271 13.56 6.88 -3.85
C TYR A 271 14.12 5.54 -3.33
N TYR A 272 13.27 4.52 -3.14
CA TYR A 272 13.70 3.20 -2.67
C TYR A 272 14.63 2.49 -3.65
N GLU A 273 14.34 2.58 -4.94
CA GLU A 273 15.20 2.02 -5.98
C GLU A 273 16.59 2.67 -5.94
N ALA A 274 16.67 3.99 -5.92
CA ALA A 274 17.93 4.71 -5.82
C ALA A 274 18.69 4.39 -4.53
N LEU A 275 18.00 4.37 -3.39
CA LEU A 275 18.57 4.02 -2.09
C LEU A 275 19.17 2.61 -2.11
N SER A 276 18.46 1.64 -2.70
CA SER A 276 18.96 0.26 -2.82
C SER A 276 20.25 0.17 -3.61
N HIS A 277 20.33 0.86 -4.73
CA HIS A 277 21.52 0.92 -5.57
C HIS A 277 22.71 1.60 -4.85
N ILE A 278 22.46 2.68 -4.12
CA ILE A 278 23.48 3.36 -3.30
C ILE A 278 23.99 2.43 -2.19
N LEU A 279 23.09 1.75 -1.50
CA LEU A 279 23.46 0.82 -0.42
C LEU A 279 24.22 -0.40 -0.97
N LYS A 280 23.84 -0.92 -2.14
CA LYS A 280 24.56 -1.96 -2.85
C LYS A 280 25.99 -1.50 -3.21
N ALA A 281 26.14 -0.30 -3.77
CA ALA A 281 27.45 0.28 -4.09
C ALA A 281 28.35 0.42 -2.85
N ARG A 282 27.77 0.90 -1.73
CA ARG A 282 28.46 1.00 -0.44
C ARG A 282 28.89 -0.35 0.10
N LEU A 283 28.03 -1.37 0.00
CA LEU A 283 28.32 -2.74 0.42
C LEU A 283 29.50 -3.32 -0.37
N ILE A 284 29.49 -3.20 -1.70
CA ILE A 284 30.59 -3.67 -2.56
C ILE A 284 31.88 -2.93 -2.23
N TYR A 285 31.83 -1.60 -2.03
CA TYR A 285 32.99 -0.81 -1.66
C TYR A 285 33.59 -1.26 -0.30
N SER A 286 32.75 -1.51 0.70
CA SER A 286 33.19 -1.97 2.02
C SER A 286 33.88 -3.33 1.99
N GLN A 287 33.43 -4.24 1.11
CA GLN A 287 34.07 -5.55 0.92
C GLN A 287 35.47 -5.42 0.34
N GLN A 288 35.72 -4.40 -0.48
CA GLN A 288 37.07 -4.12 -1.06
C GLN A 288 37.95 -3.30 -0.12
N HIS A 289 37.34 -2.52 0.78
CA HIS A 289 38.03 -1.64 1.73
C HIS A 289 37.52 -1.89 3.15
N PRO A 290 37.88 -3.04 3.77
CA PRO A 290 37.38 -3.39 5.10
C PRO A 290 37.71 -2.29 6.13
N SER A 291 36.72 -1.87 6.88
CA SER A 291 36.86 -0.90 7.98
C SER A 291 35.86 -1.28 9.09
N ASP A 292 36.03 -0.72 10.29
CA ASP A 292 35.09 -0.91 11.41
C ASP A 292 33.80 -0.07 11.28
N GLN A 293 33.74 0.77 10.25
CA GLN A 293 32.56 1.62 9.97
C GLN A 293 31.47 0.80 9.28
N ASP A 294 30.23 0.99 9.69
CA ASP A 294 29.07 0.43 8.97
C ASP A 294 29.05 0.95 7.50
N TYR A 295 28.94 0.02 6.55
CA TYR A 295 28.92 0.37 5.13
C TYR A 295 27.78 1.33 4.77
N ARG A 296 26.66 1.29 5.51
CA ARG A 296 25.51 2.19 5.31
C ARG A 296 25.84 3.66 5.56
N GLU A 297 26.86 3.94 6.37
CA GLU A 297 27.31 5.29 6.72
C GLU A 297 28.50 5.77 5.87
N LEU A 298 28.99 4.94 4.93
CA LEU A 298 30.12 5.34 4.08
C LEU A 298 29.77 6.57 3.25
N ASP A 299 30.73 7.51 3.17
CA ASP A 299 30.61 8.69 2.33
C ASP A 299 30.45 8.31 0.85
N ILE A 300 29.32 8.66 0.26
CA ILE A 300 28.99 8.34 -1.12
C ILE A 300 29.99 8.95 -2.12
N MET A 301 30.64 10.08 -1.77
CA MET A 301 31.64 10.70 -2.65
C MET A 301 32.90 9.82 -2.78
N LYS A 302 33.27 9.09 -1.73
CA LYS A 302 34.37 8.10 -1.78
C LYS A 302 33.97 6.89 -2.61
N VAL A 303 32.76 6.38 -2.42
CA VAL A 303 32.22 5.23 -3.15
C VAL A 303 32.15 5.54 -4.65
N LYS A 304 31.62 6.71 -5.00
CA LYS A 304 31.51 7.21 -6.38
C LYS A 304 32.86 7.35 -7.09
N SER A 305 33.95 7.61 -6.35
CA SER A 305 35.29 7.74 -6.91
C SER A 305 36.01 6.40 -7.17
N SER A 306 35.36 5.27 -6.90
CA SER A 306 35.92 3.94 -7.15
C SER A 306 35.96 3.61 -8.63
N ASP A 307 37.02 2.96 -9.11
CA ASP A 307 37.15 2.47 -10.49
C ASP A 307 36.45 1.11 -10.71
N ASN A 308 35.77 0.58 -9.69
CA ASN A 308 35.01 -0.68 -9.81
C ASN A 308 33.76 -0.51 -10.67
N GLU A 309 33.67 -1.29 -11.73
CA GLU A 309 32.58 -1.23 -12.73
C GLU A 309 31.20 -1.49 -12.11
N GLU A 310 31.09 -2.44 -11.17
CA GLU A 310 29.82 -2.78 -10.51
C GLU A 310 29.32 -1.63 -9.61
N ILE A 311 30.26 -0.95 -8.92
CA ILE A 311 29.96 0.25 -8.14
C ILE A 311 29.48 1.38 -9.08
N GLN A 312 30.19 1.60 -10.19
CA GLN A 312 29.83 2.65 -11.14
C GLN A 312 28.45 2.39 -11.77
N ASN A 313 28.14 1.15 -12.13
CA ASN A 313 26.84 0.77 -12.63
C ASN A 313 25.73 1.02 -11.59
N SER A 314 25.94 0.60 -10.33
CA SER A 314 24.96 0.86 -9.26
C SER A 314 24.75 2.37 -9.03
N ILE A 315 25.79 3.19 -9.09
CA ILE A 315 25.66 4.66 -8.97
C ILE A 315 24.92 5.25 -10.19
N ALA A 316 25.13 4.72 -11.39
CA ALA A 316 24.43 5.17 -12.59
C ALA A 316 22.92 4.83 -12.52
N GLU A 317 22.58 3.61 -12.10
CA GLU A 317 21.18 3.20 -11.91
C GLU A 317 20.50 4.05 -10.80
N ALA A 318 21.18 4.29 -9.68
CA ALA A 318 20.65 5.18 -8.64
C ALA A 318 20.35 6.59 -9.19
N LYS A 319 21.25 7.12 -10.00
CA LYS A 319 21.07 8.43 -10.63
C LYS A 319 19.92 8.45 -11.64
N SER A 320 19.74 7.37 -12.40
CA SER A 320 18.62 7.21 -13.33
C SER A 320 17.30 7.18 -12.58
N ALA A 321 17.16 6.34 -11.55
CA ALA A 321 15.96 6.29 -10.70
C ALA A 321 15.62 7.68 -10.10
N LEU A 322 16.62 8.37 -9.51
CA LEU A 322 16.42 9.73 -9.00
C LEU A 322 16.06 10.75 -10.07
N THR A 323 16.52 10.56 -11.31
CA THR A 323 16.16 11.42 -12.44
C THR A 323 14.69 11.26 -12.82
N GLN A 324 14.16 10.02 -12.76
CA GLN A 324 12.73 9.77 -12.93
C GLN A 324 11.92 10.38 -11.77
N GLY A 325 12.37 10.21 -10.51
CA GLY A 325 11.78 10.87 -9.35
C GLY A 325 11.75 12.40 -9.50
N TYR A 326 12.85 13.01 -10.00
CA TYR A 326 12.91 14.44 -10.30
C TYR A 326 11.89 14.85 -11.37
N ARG A 327 11.63 14.01 -12.38
CA ARG A 327 10.57 14.24 -13.36
C ARG A 327 9.19 14.29 -12.70
N VAL A 328 8.91 13.35 -11.79
CA VAL A 328 7.66 13.32 -11.02
C VAL A 328 7.51 14.58 -10.17
N ILE A 329 8.56 14.99 -9.45
CA ILE A 329 8.56 16.21 -8.61
C ILE A 329 8.23 17.47 -9.43
N ASN A 330 8.63 17.54 -10.70
CA ASN A 330 8.39 18.67 -11.56
C ASN A 330 7.15 18.50 -12.47
N SER A 331 6.38 17.43 -12.29
CA SER A 331 5.09 17.24 -12.95
C SER A 331 3.97 18.03 -12.25
N ALA A 332 2.83 18.19 -12.93
CA ALA A 332 1.68 18.92 -12.37
C ALA A 332 0.96 18.17 -11.23
N ASP A 333 1.30 16.89 -11.02
CA ASP A 333 0.57 15.98 -10.13
C ASP A 333 1.25 15.79 -8.76
N LEU A 334 2.13 16.70 -8.36
CA LEU A 334 2.93 16.61 -7.13
C LEU A 334 2.12 16.75 -5.82
N GLU A 335 0.86 17.16 -5.86
CA GLU A 335 0.07 17.52 -4.66
C GLU A 335 -0.09 16.39 -3.63
N ALA A 336 0.24 15.14 -3.99
CA ALA A 336 0.09 13.95 -3.14
C ALA A 336 1.40 13.38 -2.58
N SER A 337 2.56 13.98 -2.85
CA SER A 337 3.87 13.43 -2.42
C SER A 337 4.28 13.96 -1.06
N ASP A 338 4.87 13.08 -0.23
CA ASP A 338 5.44 13.46 1.07
C ASP A 338 6.61 14.46 0.86
N PRO A 339 6.56 15.65 1.47
CA PRO A 339 7.63 16.65 1.37
C PRO A 339 9.01 16.11 1.79
N ASP A 340 9.06 15.22 2.78
CA ASP A 340 10.32 14.64 3.25
C ASP A 340 10.96 13.74 2.17
N VAL A 341 10.16 12.99 1.41
CA VAL A 341 10.65 12.18 0.28
C VAL A 341 11.14 13.06 -0.87
N VAL A 342 10.42 14.16 -1.15
CA VAL A 342 10.84 15.15 -2.16
C VAL A 342 12.20 15.73 -1.82
N ASP A 343 12.42 16.13 -0.56
CA ASP A 343 13.69 16.69 -0.11
C ASP A 343 14.82 15.65 -0.19
N GLN A 344 14.57 14.40 0.20
CA GLN A 344 15.55 13.31 0.12
C GLN A 344 15.95 13.00 -1.32
N VAL A 345 15.00 12.91 -2.25
CA VAL A 345 15.29 12.71 -3.68
C VAL A 345 16.17 13.83 -4.23
N ASN A 346 15.84 15.09 -3.93
CA ASN A 346 16.62 16.24 -4.38
C ASN A 346 18.03 16.26 -3.79
N GLU A 347 18.21 15.97 -2.48
CA GLU A 347 19.51 15.92 -1.82
C GLU A 347 20.38 14.80 -2.39
N MET A 348 19.83 13.60 -2.54
CA MET A 348 20.56 12.46 -3.13
C MET A 348 20.97 12.75 -4.57
N LEU A 349 20.06 13.31 -5.37
CA LEU A 349 20.33 13.67 -6.76
C LEU A 349 21.42 14.74 -6.88
N ALA A 350 21.37 15.77 -6.03
CA ALA A 350 22.42 16.81 -5.97
C ALA A 350 23.80 16.21 -5.64
N THR A 351 23.86 15.27 -4.67
CA THR A 351 25.07 14.54 -4.29
C THR A 351 25.64 13.72 -5.44
N LEU A 352 24.78 13.13 -6.28
CA LEU A 352 25.20 12.38 -7.47
C LEU A 352 25.54 13.28 -8.68
N GLY A 353 25.41 14.61 -8.57
CA GLY A 353 25.80 15.58 -9.60
C GLY A 353 24.65 16.03 -10.49
N GLY A 354 23.43 16.01 -9.96
CA GLY A 354 22.19 16.48 -10.62
C GLY A 354 21.62 15.45 -11.62
N PRO A 355 20.44 15.75 -12.19
CA PRO A 355 19.70 14.83 -13.03
C PRO A 355 20.43 14.52 -14.35
N ASN A 356 20.12 13.38 -14.93
CA ASN A 356 20.56 13.02 -16.27
C ASN A 356 19.69 13.75 -17.30
N MET A 357 20.22 14.86 -17.83
CA MET A 357 19.47 15.70 -18.77
C MET A 357 19.06 14.97 -20.05
N ALA A 358 19.79 13.92 -20.45
CA ALA A 358 19.46 13.14 -21.64
C ALA A 358 18.16 12.33 -21.44
N GLU A 359 17.91 11.85 -20.22
CA GLU A 359 16.69 11.10 -19.87
C GLU A 359 15.47 12.01 -19.71
N LEU A 360 15.66 13.29 -19.40
CA LEU A 360 14.59 14.27 -19.25
C LEU A 360 14.15 14.88 -20.60
N MET A 361 14.98 14.75 -21.64
CA MET A 361 14.60 15.24 -22.96
C MET A 361 13.61 14.27 -23.62
N PRO A 362 12.49 14.78 -24.18
CA PRO A 362 11.63 13.93 -25.00
C PRO A 362 12.47 13.34 -26.14
N GLU A 363 12.31 12.03 -26.36
CA GLU A 363 12.93 11.38 -27.53
C GLU A 363 12.60 12.20 -28.77
N ARG A 364 13.62 12.70 -29.44
CA ARG A 364 13.43 13.28 -30.80
C ARG A 364 12.83 12.16 -31.64
N ARG A 365 11.54 12.26 -31.92
CA ARG A 365 10.95 11.44 -32.98
C ARG A 365 11.78 11.70 -34.23
N THR A 366 12.63 10.76 -34.61
CA THR A 366 13.26 10.68 -35.90
C THR A 366 12.17 10.21 -36.86
N ASN A 367 11.19 11.06 -37.10
CA ASN A 367 10.34 10.94 -38.29
C ASN A 367 11.13 11.52 -39.46
N ASP A 368 12.04 10.72 -40.01
CA ASP A 368 12.64 10.97 -41.34
C ASP A 368 11.58 10.88 -42.46
N GLU A 369 10.31 10.65 -42.16
CA GLU A 369 9.21 10.52 -43.13
C GLU A 369 8.31 11.77 -43.27
N GLU A 370 8.46 12.82 -42.45
CA GLU A 370 7.62 14.03 -42.55
C GLU A 370 8.31 15.27 -43.11
N PHE A 371 9.51 15.17 -43.63
CA PHE A 371 10.20 16.30 -44.29
C PHE A 371 10.11 16.31 -45.81
N GLU A 372 9.45 15.35 -46.44
CA GLU A 372 9.10 15.41 -47.87
C GLU A 372 7.78 16.20 -48.04
N GLY A 373 7.87 17.49 -48.19
CA GLY A 373 6.69 18.34 -48.49
C GLY A 373 6.83 19.80 -48.13
N TRP A 374 7.83 20.17 -47.34
CA TRP A 374 8.04 21.59 -46.96
C TRP A 374 8.65 22.45 -48.07
N GLU A 375 9.23 21.85 -49.11
CA GLU A 375 9.78 22.58 -50.25
C GLU A 375 8.70 23.10 -51.19
N ASP A 376 7.48 22.57 -51.18
CA ASP A 376 6.37 22.98 -52.05
C ASP A 376 5.52 24.13 -51.49
N GLU A 377 5.66 24.49 -50.21
CA GLU A 377 4.97 25.65 -49.60
C GLU A 377 5.75 26.97 -49.67
N ILE A 378 6.99 26.96 -50.14
CA ILE A 378 7.74 28.19 -50.43
C ILE A 378 7.58 28.55 -51.91
N VAL A 379 6.37 28.71 -52.39
CA VAL A 379 6.10 29.37 -53.65
C VAL A 379 5.75 30.83 -53.37
N SER A 380 6.80 31.64 -53.41
CA SER A 380 6.85 32.99 -53.96
C SER A 380 5.55 33.81 -53.94
N ASP A 381 5.42 34.73 -53.00
CA ASP A 381 4.86 36.04 -53.30
C ASP A 381 5.93 36.87 -54.02
N LYS A 382 5.92 36.76 -55.35
CA LYS A 382 6.51 37.73 -56.27
C LYS A 382 5.51 37.94 -57.38
N GLU A 383 4.61 38.90 -57.17
CA GLU A 383 4.25 39.99 -58.08
C GLU A 383 3.24 40.91 -57.38
#